data_a68c1598beda66744f9a10cc6ef1363c
#
_entry.id   a68c1598beda66744f9a10cc6ef1363c
#
_cell.length_a   1.000
_cell.length_b   1.000
_cell.length_c   1.000
_cell.angle_alpha   90.00
_cell.angle_beta   90.00
_cell.angle_gamma   90.00
#
_symmetry.space_group_name_H-M   'P 1'
#
loop_
_entity.id
_entity.type
_entity.pdbx_description
1 polymer ?
#
loop_
_entity_poly.entity_id
_entity_poly.type
_entity_poly.pdbx_seq_one_letter_code
_entity_poly.pdbx_strand_id
1 'polypeptide(L)' 'MFLDVNGKRMQTGNTEKMIFNVKKLVSYMSHCMSLLPGDICCTGTPPGVGENMNPPIFLKDGDKI' A
#
# COMPACT_ATOMS: atom_id res chain seq x y z
N MET A 1 -1.18 -2.64 -9.19
CA MET A 1 -1.01 -3.13 -7.82
C MET A 1 -2.34 -3.67 -7.31
N PHE A 2 -2.33 -4.86 -6.73
CA PHE A 2 -3.55 -5.47 -6.20
C PHE A 2 -3.22 -6.43 -5.06
N LEU A 3 -4.24 -6.76 -4.27
CA LEU A 3 -4.14 -7.73 -3.18
C LEU A 3 -5.38 -8.62 -3.18
N ASP A 4 -5.15 -9.92 -3.20
CA ASP A 4 -6.20 -10.93 -3.11
C ASP A 4 -6.09 -11.69 -1.78
N VAL A 5 -7.22 -12.00 -1.17
CA VAL A 5 -7.30 -12.85 0.03
C VAL A 5 -8.24 -14.01 -0.28
N ASN A 6 -7.74 -15.23 -0.17
CA ASN A 6 -8.48 -16.45 -0.46
C ASN A 6 -9.15 -16.43 -1.84
N GLY A 7 -8.46 -15.88 -2.84
CA GLY A 7 -8.95 -15.78 -4.21
C GLY A 7 -9.92 -14.63 -4.48
N LYS A 8 -10.22 -13.81 -3.46
CA LYS A 8 -11.10 -12.65 -3.63
C LYS A 8 -10.26 -11.36 -3.68
N ARG A 9 -10.52 -10.52 -4.70
CA ARG A 9 -9.85 -9.22 -4.82
C ARG A 9 -10.32 -8.28 -3.71
N MET A 10 -9.39 -7.89 -2.83
CA MET A 10 -9.67 -6.99 -1.71
C MET A 10 -9.21 -5.57 -1.96
N GLN A 11 -8.04 -5.41 -2.57
CA GLN A 11 -7.50 -4.09 -2.90
C GLN A 11 -7.03 -4.07 -4.34
N THR A 12 -7.27 -2.95 -5.03
CA THR A 12 -6.72 -2.67 -6.35
C THR A 12 -6.46 -1.18 -6.48
N GLY A 13 -5.35 -0.82 -7.09
CA GLY A 13 -4.98 0.57 -7.25
C GLY A 13 -3.91 0.76 -8.31
N ASN A 14 -3.74 2.01 -8.70
CA ASN A 14 -2.72 2.42 -9.65
C ASN A 14 -1.94 3.59 -9.05
N THR A 15 -0.62 3.60 -9.25
CA THR A 15 0.25 4.66 -8.73
C THR A 15 -0.10 6.04 -9.30
N GLU A 16 -0.79 6.12 -10.42
CA GLU A 16 -1.26 7.40 -10.96
C GLU A 16 -2.26 8.11 -10.04
N LYS A 17 -2.91 7.38 -9.12
CA LYS A 17 -3.86 7.90 -8.16
C LYS A 17 -3.20 8.44 -6.89
N MET A 18 -1.88 8.34 -6.77
CA MET A 18 -1.16 8.88 -5.61
C MET A 18 -1.30 10.41 -5.56
N ILE A 19 -1.51 10.94 -4.35
CA ILE A 19 -1.56 12.39 -4.13
C ILE A 19 -0.23 13.04 -4.52
N PHE A 20 0.88 12.44 -4.09
CA PHE A 20 2.22 12.82 -4.51
C PHE A 20 2.84 11.67 -5.30
N ASN A 21 3.40 11.94 -6.46
CA ASN A 21 4.02 10.90 -7.28
C ASN A 21 5.36 10.42 -6.67
N VAL A 22 5.88 9.31 -7.20
CA VAL A 22 7.12 8.71 -6.69
C VAL A 22 8.29 9.68 -6.74
N LYS A 23 8.44 10.44 -7.82
CA LYS A 23 9.53 11.41 -7.98
C LYS A 23 9.50 12.46 -6.87
N LYS A 24 8.33 12.99 -6.55
CA LYS A 24 8.17 14.00 -5.52
C LYS A 24 8.48 13.45 -4.14
N LEU A 25 8.02 12.22 -3.86
CA LEU A 25 8.29 11.57 -2.57
C LEU A 25 9.79 11.32 -2.37
N VAL A 26 10.47 10.78 -3.38
CA VAL A 26 11.90 10.54 -3.30
C VAL A 26 12.68 11.85 -3.12
N SER A 27 12.31 12.88 -3.87
CA SER A 27 12.95 14.20 -3.74
C SER A 27 12.77 14.76 -2.33
N TYR A 28 11.56 14.71 -1.79
CA TYR A 28 11.29 15.22 -0.44
C TYR A 28 12.08 14.44 0.62
N MET A 29 12.06 13.11 0.56
CA MET A 29 12.78 12.28 1.53
C MET A 29 14.29 12.50 1.47
N SER A 30 14.85 12.70 0.29
CA SER A 30 16.28 12.91 0.12
C SER A 30 16.76 14.23 0.72
N HIS A 31 15.87 15.21 0.89
CA HIS A 31 16.17 16.45 1.62
C HIS A 31 16.22 16.25 3.13
N CYS A 32 15.50 15.22 3.64
CA CYS A 32 15.42 14.95 5.06
C CYS A 32 16.47 13.94 5.52
N MET A 33 16.90 13.04 4.64
CA MET A 33 17.80 11.93 4.97
C MET A 33 18.49 11.40 3.72
N SER A 34 19.63 10.72 3.92
CA SER A 34 20.31 10.01 2.84
C SER A 34 19.59 8.71 2.54
N LEU A 35 19.30 8.49 1.25
CA LEU A 35 18.65 7.25 0.79
C LEU A 35 19.73 6.30 0.26
N LEU A 36 19.62 5.03 0.64
CA LEU A 36 20.56 3.97 0.26
C LEU A 36 19.83 2.87 -0.53
N PRO A 37 20.54 2.13 -1.40
CA PRO A 37 19.96 0.96 -2.04
C PRO A 37 19.41 -0.02 -1.00
N GLY A 38 18.20 -0.52 -1.22
CA GLY A 38 17.53 -1.42 -0.29
C GLY A 38 16.60 -0.73 0.70
N ASP A 39 16.59 0.61 0.76
CA ASP A 39 15.64 1.34 1.60
C ASP A 39 14.20 1.11 1.13
N ILE A 40 13.30 1.02 2.10
CA ILE A 40 11.87 0.81 1.84
C ILE A 40 11.08 2.02 2.31
N CYS A 41 10.24 2.56 1.44
CA CYS A 41 9.35 3.67 1.75
C CYS A 41 7.89 3.22 1.71
N CYS A 42 7.22 3.30 2.85
CA CYS A 42 5.79 2.98 2.94
C CYS A 42 4.98 4.20 2.53
N THR A 43 4.34 4.13 1.37
CA THR A 43 3.62 5.28 0.77
C THR A 43 2.11 5.25 1.03
N GLY A 44 1.64 4.36 1.88
CA GLY A 44 0.23 4.21 2.14
C GLY A 44 -0.39 3.08 1.35
N THR A 45 -1.72 2.96 1.43
CA THR A 45 -2.46 1.84 0.85
C THR A 45 -3.65 2.32 0.04
N PRO A 46 -4.03 1.60 -1.03
CA PRO A 46 -5.28 1.89 -1.74
C PRO A 46 -6.50 1.48 -0.92
N PRO A 47 -7.71 1.90 -1.33
CA PRO A 47 -8.94 1.48 -0.65
C PRO A 47 -9.11 -0.03 -0.61
N GLY A 48 -9.87 -0.54 0.37
CA GLY A 48 -10.17 -1.97 0.50
C GLY A 48 -9.57 -2.61 1.74
N VAL A 49 -9.07 -1.80 2.69
CA VAL A 49 -8.59 -2.31 3.99
C VAL A 49 -9.76 -2.94 4.74
N GLY A 50 -9.54 -4.15 5.27
CA GLY A 50 -10.60 -4.92 5.93
C GLY A 50 -11.25 -4.21 7.10
N GLU A 51 -10.51 -3.40 7.83
CA GLU A 51 -11.04 -2.61 8.95
C GLU A 51 -12.15 -1.64 8.51
N ASN A 52 -12.03 -1.11 7.29
CA ASN A 52 -12.99 -0.12 6.77
C ASN A 52 -14.15 -0.76 6.01
N MET A 53 -14.21 -2.07 5.95
CA MET A 53 -15.34 -2.77 5.34
C MET A 53 -16.54 -2.79 6.28
N ASN A 54 -17.73 -2.94 5.71
CA ASN A 54 -18.98 -2.98 6.47
C ASN A 54 -19.71 -4.31 6.20
N PRO A 55 -19.61 -5.33 7.12
CA PRO A 55 -18.88 -5.31 8.40
C PRO A 55 -17.36 -5.44 8.22
N PRO A 56 -16.54 -4.99 9.21
CA PRO A 56 -15.10 -5.16 9.15
C PRO A 56 -14.69 -6.62 9.00
N ILE A 57 -13.67 -6.86 8.17
CA ILE A 57 -13.12 -8.19 7.90
C ILE A 57 -11.63 -8.16 8.22
N PHE A 58 -11.18 -9.08 9.09
CA PHE A 58 -9.78 -9.20 9.48
C PHE A 58 -9.20 -10.53 9.01
N LEU A 59 -7.90 -10.56 8.75
CA LEU A 59 -7.20 -11.79 8.39
C LEU A 59 -7.19 -12.77 9.56
N LYS A 60 -7.25 -14.06 9.25
CA LYS A 60 -7.22 -15.14 10.22
C LYS A 60 -6.13 -16.13 9.84
N ASP A 61 -5.72 -16.96 10.80
CA ASP A 61 -4.79 -18.03 10.52
C ASP A 61 -5.32 -18.92 9.39
N GLY A 62 -4.43 -19.22 8.44
CA GLY A 62 -4.77 -20.05 7.29
C GLY A 62 -5.25 -19.25 6.07
N ASP A 63 -5.49 -17.94 6.20
CA ASP A 63 -5.84 -17.12 5.05
C ASP A 63 -4.64 -17.03 4.08
N LYS A 64 -4.94 -17.13 2.78
CA LYS A 64 -3.95 -17.06 1.72
C LYS A 64 -3.98 -15.69 1.07
N ILE A 65 -2.82 -15.03 1.04
CA ILE A 65 -2.65 -13.69 0.46
C ILE A 65 -1.82 -13.79 -0.82
#